data_bb8b91b20deb2bd09f201d563906fac7
#
_entry.id   bb8b91b20deb2bd09f201d563906fac7
#
_cell.length_a   1.000
_cell.length_b   1.000
_cell.length_c   1.000
_cell.angle_alpha   90.00
_cell.angle_beta   90.00
_cell.angle_gamma   90.00
#
_symmetry.space_group_name_H-M   'P 1'
#
loop_
_entity.id
_entity.type
_entity.pdbx_description
1 polymer ?
#
loop_
_entity_poly.entity_id
_entity_poly.type
_entity_poly.pdbx_seq_one_letter_code
_entity_poly.pdbx_strand_id
1 'polypeptide(L)'
;DGATGLGDQLMPGKSDAAWLAAFGARRLMAYMRDGALPQEAVSAALFDAQTSFEALRKRPPADTWETPFSSMMFVAEDAQGVEALWFGDCAALVKRADAPVEIVGDALERRQNEARRVAKLAEKHGLSPAAGVNRPEYLEALRKARNFVNTNGHWAFGPDVRAADHVSSKRIEAAKGTVLLLCSDGFLALASDYNAYDGDALVAAAQAKGLKALCEELRAIEKNDLEGKKFPRFKTSDDATALLLRVR
;
A
#
# COMPACT_ATOMS: atom_id res chain seq x y z
N ASP A 1 -1.87 -2.57 2.89
CA ASP A 1 -0.45 -2.50 3.24
C ASP A 1 -0.24 -1.51 4.38
N GLY A 2 0.27 -1.99 5.52
CA GLY A 2 0.40 -1.19 6.73
C GLY A 2 1.75 -0.46 6.82
N ALA A 3 1.72 0.84 7.06
CA ALA A 3 2.94 1.63 7.22
C ALA A 3 3.75 1.21 8.45
N THR A 4 5.07 1.01 8.30
CA THR A 4 5.97 0.64 9.40
C THR A 4 5.85 1.63 10.57
N GLY A 5 5.72 1.15 11.81
CA GLY A 5 5.69 1.97 13.01
C GLY A 5 6.97 2.79 13.18
N LEU A 6 6.86 4.04 13.66
CA LEU A 6 7.97 4.93 13.94
C LEU A 6 8.19 5.15 15.45
N GLY A 7 7.53 4.35 16.28
CA GLY A 7 7.58 4.41 17.74
C GLY A 7 7.12 3.12 18.39
N ASP A 8 6.61 3.24 19.61
CA ASP A 8 6.09 2.11 20.37
C ASP A 8 4.82 1.54 19.73
N GLN A 9 4.63 0.26 19.92
CA GLN A 9 3.41 -0.41 19.49
C GLN A 9 2.23 -0.06 20.41
N LEU A 10 1.18 0.53 19.86
CA LEU A 10 -0.02 0.93 20.57
C LEU A 10 -1.08 -0.18 20.62
N MET A 11 -1.20 -0.96 19.55
CA MET A 11 -2.25 -1.98 19.41
C MET A 11 -1.79 -3.36 19.87
N PRO A 12 -2.72 -4.23 20.30
CA PRO A 12 -2.41 -5.63 20.55
C PRO A 12 -2.03 -6.35 19.25
N GLY A 13 -1.23 -7.42 19.36
CA GLY A 13 -0.85 -8.27 18.24
C GLY A 13 0.60 -8.09 17.80
N LYS A 14 0.90 -8.38 16.54
CA LYS A 14 2.26 -8.43 16.00
C LYS A 14 2.86 -7.04 15.77
N SER A 15 2.07 -6.11 15.22
CA SER A 15 2.42 -4.70 15.03
C SER A 15 1.15 -3.89 14.75
N ASP A 16 1.23 -2.56 14.91
CA ASP A 16 0.13 -1.65 14.60
C ASP A 16 -0.25 -1.70 13.11
N ALA A 17 0.76 -1.77 12.24
CA ALA A 17 0.58 -1.94 10.80
C ALA A 17 -0.19 -3.24 10.46
N ALA A 18 0.25 -4.37 11.03
CA ALA A 18 -0.39 -5.67 10.81
C ALA A 18 -1.83 -5.71 11.36
N TRP A 19 -2.06 -5.06 12.53
CA TRP A 19 -3.40 -4.94 13.09
C TRP A 19 -4.33 -4.19 12.13
N LEU A 20 -3.92 -2.99 11.69
CA LEU A 20 -4.76 -2.14 10.84
C LEU A 20 -5.06 -2.78 9.49
N ALA A 21 -4.03 -3.33 8.81
CA ALA A 21 -4.19 -3.97 7.51
C ALA A 21 -5.15 -5.17 7.59
N ALA A 22 -4.98 -6.05 8.59
CA ALA A 22 -5.85 -7.20 8.77
C ALA A 22 -7.25 -6.81 9.24
N PHE A 23 -7.37 -5.78 10.08
CA PHE A 23 -8.67 -5.25 10.53
C PHE A 23 -9.45 -4.66 9.36
N GLY A 24 -8.84 -3.74 8.61
CA GLY A 24 -9.47 -3.08 7.47
C GLY A 24 -9.93 -4.06 6.41
N ALA A 25 -9.07 -5.01 6.02
CA ALA A 25 -9.44 -6.02 5.04
C ALA A 25 -10.66 -6.84 5.47
N ARG A 26 -10.72 -7.28 6.75
CA ARG A 26 -11.85 -8.04 7.27
C ARG A 26 -13.15 -7.21 7.29
N ARG A 27 -13.07 -5.93 7.68
CA ARG A 27 -14.25 -5.07 7.77
C ARG A 27 -14.81 -4.74 6.39
N LEU A 28 -13.96 -4.37 5.44
CA LEU A 28 -14.35 -4.15 4.04
C LEU A 28 -15.07 -5.37 3.46
N MET A 29 -14.46 -6.55 3.61
CA MET A 29 -15.09 -7.79 3.12
C MET A 29 -16.41 -8.14 3.82
N ALA A 30 -16.56 -7.81 5.10
CA ALA A 30 -17.81 -8.02 5.83
C ALA A 30 -18.92 -7.10 5.28
N TYR A 31 -18.67 -5.81 5.18
CA TYR A 31 -19.64 -4.85 4.66
C TYR A 31 -20.06 -5.16 3.22
N MET A 32 -19.14 -5.60 2.37
CA MET A 32 -19.49 -6.01 1.00
C MET A 32 -20.38 -7.25 0.97
N ARG A 33 -20.16 -8.23 1.86
CA ARG A 33 -21.04 -9.41 1.98
C ARG A 33 -22.43 -9.02 2.46
N ASP A 34 -22.53 -7.99 3.30
CA ASP A 34 -23.79 -7.48 3.83
C ASP A 34 -24.51 -6.54 2.83
N GLY A 35 -23.94 -6.33 1.64
CA GLY A 35 -24.55 -5.60 0.53
C GLY A 35 -24.31 -4.09 0.55
N ALA A 36 -23.35 -3.59 1.31
CA ALA A 36 -22.98 -2.18 1.27
C ALA A 36 -22.37 -1.80 -0.08
N LEU A 37 -22.56 -0.56 -0.49
CA LEU A 37 -21.81 0.00 -1.63
C LEU A 37 -20.34 0.16 -1.29
N PRO A 38 -19.40 0.11 -2.28
CA PRO A 38 -17.97 0.16 -2.02
C PRO A 38 -17.51 1.36 -1.17
N GLN A 39 -18.05 2.55 -1.46
CA GLN A 39 -17.77 3.78 -0.71
C GLN A 39 -18.29 3.71 0.73
N GLU A 40 -19.49 3.18 0.92
CA GLU A 40 -20.11 2.98 2.24
C GLU A 40 -19.30 1.98 3.07
N ALA A 41 -18.82 0.90 2.44
CA ALA A 41 -17.97 -0.09 3.09
C ALA A 41 -16.66 0.52 3.59
N VAL A 42 -16.03 1.42 2.81
CA VAL A 42 -14.83 2.15 3.22
C VAL A 42 -15.13 3.07 4.40
N SER A 43 -16.21 3.86 4.34
CA SER A 43 -16.61 4.77 5.42
C SER A 43 -16.87 4.03 6.72
N ALA A 44 -17.63 2.92 6.65
CA ALA A 44 -17.93 2.09 7.81
C ALA A 44 -16.68 1.39 8.38
N ALA A 45 -15.78 0.92 7.52
CA ALA A 45 -14.53 0.30 7.97
C ALA A 45 -13.58 1.30 8.66
N LEU A 46 -13.54 2.56 8.21
CA LEU A 46 -12.78 3.64 8.86
C LEU A 46 -13.36 3.99 10.22
N PHE A 47 -14.69 4.10 10.34
CA PHE A 47 -15.38 4.32 11.60
C PHE A 47 -15.08 3.19 12.61
N ASP A 48 -15.17 1.94 12.17
CA ASP A 48 -14.86 0.79 13.00
C ASP A 48 -13.37 0.76 13.41
N ALA A 49 -12.46 1.16 12.51
CA ALA A 49 -11.05 1.24 12.81
C ALA A 49 -10.78 2.31 13.89
N GLN A 50 -11.39 3.48 13.80
CA GLN A 50 -11.29 4.53 14.81
C GLN A 50 -11.82 4.05 16.16
N THR A 51 -13.03 3.51 16.20
CA THR A 51 -13.66 3.01 17.43
C THR A 51 -12.82 1.91 18.09
N SER A 52 -12.33 0.95 17.28
CA SER A 52 -11.51 -0.15 17.79
C SER A 52 -10.13 0.32 18.25
N PHE A 53 -9.52 1.26 17.56
CA PHE A 53 -8.24 1.86 17.97
C PHE A 53 -8.38 2.59 19.31
N GLU A 54 -9.39 3.42 19.48
CA GLU A 54 -9.65 4.14 20.73
C GLU A 54 -9.92 3.20 21.91
N ALA A 55 -10.63 2.10 21.67
CA ALA A 55 -10.98 1.12 22.70
C ALA A 55 -9.82 0.20 23.09
N LEU A 56 -8.91 -0.14 22.18
CA LEU A 56 -7.92 -1.20 22.35
C LEU A 56 -6.48 -0.70 22.52
N ARG A 57 -6.20 0.56 22.19
CA ARG A 57 -4.86 1.12 22.31
C ARG A 57 -4.37 1.13 23.77
N LYS A 58 -3.12 0.81 23.95
CA LYS A 58 -2.47 0.77 25.30
C LYS A 58 -2.41 2.15 25.96
N ARG A 59 -2.29 3.21 25.17
CA ARG A 59 -2.29 4.62 25.55
C ARG A 59 -2.66 5.50 24.35
N PRO A 60 -2.99 6.77 24.55
CA PRO A 60 -3.09 7.72 23.44
C PRO A 60 -1.75 7.82 22.68
N PRO A 61 -1.76 8.04 21.36
CA PRO A 61 -0.56 8.35 20.60
C PRO A 61 0.05 9.67 21.10
N ALA A 62 1.37 9.77 21.09
CA ALA A 62 2.09 11.00 21.46
C ALA A 62 1.81 12.14 20.46
N ASP A 63 1.65 11.78 19.17
CA ASP A 63 1.32 12.68 18.07
C ASP A 63 0.76 11.84 16.91
N THR A 64 0.28 12.48 15.84
CA THR A 64 -0.30 11.82 14.67
C THR A 64 0.64 10.77 14.04
N TRP A 65 1.95 11.01 14.04
CA TRP A 65 2.93 10.07 13.48
C TRP A 65 2.94 8.68 14.14
N GLU A 66 2.43 8.56 15.36
CA GLU A 66 2.36 7.28 16.09
C GLU A 66 1.05 6.51 15.81
N THR A 67 0.06 7.17 15.20
CA THR A 67 -1.18 6.52 14.77
C THR A 67 -0.90 5.56 13.60
N PRO A 68 -1.48 4.34 13.60
CA PRO A 68 -1.31 3.42 12.48
C PRO A 68 -1.97 3.92 11.21
N PHE A 69 -1.29 3.77 10.09
CA PHE A 69 -1.79 4.07 8.75
C PHE A 69 -1.54 2.90 7.80
N SER A 70 -2.30 2.87 6.72
CA SER A 70 -2.25 1.82 5.71
C SER A 70 -2.53 2.41 4.33
N SER A 71 -1.76 1.98 3.34
CA SER A 71 -2.19 2.08 1.95
C SER A 71 -3.23 1.00 1.68
N MET A 72 -4.16 1.28 0.79
CA MET A 72 -5.27 0.39 0.45
C MET A 72 -5.52 0.42 -1.06
N MET A 73 -5.67 -0.73 -1.67
CA MET A 73 -6.34 -0.91 -2.95
C MET A 73 -7.48 -1.88 -2.74
N PHE A 74 -8.69 -1.39 -2.93
CA PHE A 74 -9.92 -2.14 -2.79
C PHE A 74 -10.67 -2.14 -4.11
N VAL A 75 -11.00 -3.33 -4.62
CA VAL A 75 -11.75 -3.50 -5.87
C VAL A 75 -13.02 -4.27 -5.57
N ALA A 76 -14.13 -3.74 -6.01
CA ALA A 76 -15.44 -4.33 -5.81
C ALA A 76 -16.24 -4.33 -7.11
N GLU A 77 -17.05 -5.37 -7.29
CA GLU A 77 -18.06 -5.46 -8.33
C GLU A 77 -19.41 -5.03 -7.79
N ASP A 78 -20.13 -4.21 -8.54
CA ASP A 78 -21.49 -3.82 -8.28
C ASP A 78 -22.34 -3.94 -9.56
N ALA A 79 -23.62 -3.52 -9.51
CA ALA A 79 -24.53 -3.59 -10.67
C ALA A 79 -24.09 -2.76 -11.89
N GLN A 80 -23.10 -1.87 -11.72
CA GLN A 80 -22.58 -0.96 -12.75
C GLN A 80 -21.21 -1.40 -13.28
N GLY A 81 -20.63 -2.49 -12.74
CA GLY A 81 -19.33 -3.03 -13.13
C GLY A 81 -18.33 -3.08 -11.97
N VAL A 82 -17.07 -2.85 -12.27
CA VAL A 82 -15.97 -2.92 -11.29
C VAL A 82 -15.53 -1.52 -10.88
N GLU A 83 -15.42 -1.26 -9.59
CA GLU A 83 -14.87 -0.02 -9.04
C GLU A 83 -13.63 -0.30 -8.22
N ALA A 84 -12.59 0.51 -8.41
CA ALA A 84 -11.41 0.55 -7.56
C ALA A 84 -11.48 1.77 -6.64
N LEU A 85 -11.19 1.57 -5.34
CA LEU A 85 -11.03 2.63 -4.35
C LEU A 85 -9.65 2.48 -3.70
N TRP A 86 -8.95 3.60 -3.48
CA TRP A 86 -7.61 3.50 -2.91
C TRP A 86 -7.23 4.68 -2.01
N PHE A 87 -6.29 4.37 -1.12
CA PHE A 87 -5.46 5.31 -0.39
C PHE A 87 -4.00 4.92 -0.58
N GLY A 88 -3.12 5.92 -0.66
CA GLY A 88 -1.68 5.67 -0.65
C GLY A 88 -1.14 5.11 -1.96
N ASP A 89 -0.27 4.10 -1.88
CA ASP A 89 0.59 3.62 -2.95
C ASP A 89 0.43 2.12 -3.30
N CYS A 90 -0.68 1.53 -2.93
CA CYS A 90 -1.12 0.28 -3.55
C CYS A 90 -1.63 0.54 -4.97
N ALA A 91 -1.56 -0.45 -5.84
CA ALA A 91 -1.98 -0.35 -7.24
C ALA A 91 -2.84 -1.52 -7.69
N ALA A 92 -3.64 -1.28 -8.73
CA ALA A 92 -4.27 -2.31 -9.52
C ALA A 92 -3.79 -2.22 -10.97
N LEU A 93 -3.19 -3.30 -11.48
CA LEU A 93 -2.82 -3.44 -12.89
C LEU A 93 -3.96 -4.16 -13.60
N VAL A 94 -4.58 -3.47 -14.55
CA VAL A 94 -5.76 -3.94 -15.30
C VAL A 94 -5.35 -4.35 -16.70
N LYS A 95 -5.40 -5.63 -17.01
CA LYS A 95 -5.11 -6.17 -18.35
C LYS A 95 -6.38 -6.61 -19.03
N ARG A 96 -6.75 -5.89 -20.11
CA ARG A 96 -7.77 -6.27 -21.08
C ARG A 96 -7.14 -7.03 -22.25
N ALA A 97 -7.94 -7.74 -23.04
CA ALA A 97 -7.43 -8.59 -24.11
C ALA A 97 -6.58 -7.79 -25.13
N ASP A 98 -7.10 -6.67 -25.58
CA ASP A 98 -6.57 -5.93 -26.74
C ASP A 98 -6.01 -4.54 -26.35
N ALA A 99 -5.65 -4.33 -25.08
CA ALA A 99 -5.12 -3.07 -24.60
C ALA A 99 -3.86 -3.28 -23.74
N PRO A 100 -2.95 -2.30 -23.70
CA PRO A 100 -1.86 -2.28 -22.73
C PRO A 100 -2.41 -2.31 -21.30
N VAL A 101 -1.59 -2.76 -20.36
CA VAL A 101 -1.94 -2.70 -18.93
C VAL A 101 -2.20 -1.25 -18.52
N GLU A 102 -3.37 -1.02 -17.96
CA GLU A 102 -3.70 0.21 -17.26
C GLU A 102 -3.34 0.07 -15.79
N ILE A 103 -2.60 1.05 -15.24
CA ILE A 103 -2.29 1.10 -13.81
C ILE A 103 -3.25 2.08 -13.15
N VAL A 104 -4.01 1.57 -12.17
CA VAL A 104 -4.94 2.34 -11.34
C VAL A 104 -4.32 2.54 -9.97
N GLY A 105 -4.34 3.78 -9.46
CA GLY A 105 -3.69 4.21 -8.23
C GLY A 105 -2.51 5.15 -8.49
N ASP A 106 -1.98 5.74 -7.43
CA ASP A 106 -0.92 6.77 -7.47
C ASP A 106 0.48 6.19 -7.22
N ALA A 107 0.61 4.86 -7.20
CA ALA A 107 1.79 4.14 -6.76
C ALA A 107 3.07 4.55 -7.50
N LEU A 108 3.05 4.64 -8.82
CA LEU A 108 4.25 4.94 -9.62
C LEU A 108 4.83 6.31 -9.31
N GLU A 109 3.98 7.35 -9.22
CA GLU A 109 4.43 8.71 -8.90
C GLU A 109 4.97 8.78 -7.47
N ARG A 110 4.28 8.16 -6.51
CA ARG A 110 4.69 8.13 -5.10
C ARG A 110 6.02 7.43 -4.92
N ARG A 111 6.24 6.29 -5.55
CA ARG A 111 7.51 5.54 -5.51
C ARG A 111 8.69 6.34 -6.08
N GLN A 112 8.52 7.02 -7.20
CA GLN A 112 9.57 7.87 -7.76
C GLN A 112 9.93 9.04 -6.82
N ASN A 113 8.92 9.64 -6.18
CA ASN A 113 9.13 10.71 -5.21
C ASN A 113 9.83 10.21 -3.93
N GLU A 114 9.47 9.00 -3.47
CA GLU A 114 10.12 8.35 -2.33
C GLU A 114 11.59 8.05 -2.61
N ALA A 115 11.91 7.39 -3.71
CA ALA A 115 13.28 7.07 -4.09
C ALA A 115 14.17 8.30 -4.14
N ARG A 116 13.68 9.42 -4.73
CA ARG A 116 14.39 10.69 -4.74
C ARG A 116 14.62 11.25 -3.33
N ARG A 117 13.64 11.13 -2.44
CA ARG A 117 13.75 11.60 -1.05
C ARG A 117 14.73 10.75 -0.25
N VAL A 118 14.69 9.42 -0.42
CA VAL A 118 15.64 8.49 0.20
C VAL A 118 17.07 8.82 -0.21
N ALA A 119 17.32 8.98 -1.51
CA ALA A 119 18.64 9.30 -2.02
C ALA A 119 19.20 10.61 -1.42
N LYS A 120 18.38 11.67 -1.37
CA LYS A 120 18.75 12.95 -0.76
C LYS A 120 19.05 12.86 0.74
N LEU A 121 18.24 12.09 1.49
CA LEU A 121 18.46 11.90 2.93
C LEU A 121 19.71 11.07 3.19
N ALA A 122 19.94 10.01 2.42
CA ALA A 122 21.13 9.18 2.53
C ALA A 122 22.40 10.00 2.26
N GLU A 123 22.42 10.79 1.19
CA GLU A 123 23.52 11.69 0.86
C GLU A 123 23.80 12.71 1.98
N LYS A 124 22.74 13.37 2.48
CA LYS A 124 22.83 14.37 3.55
C LYS A 124 23.46 13.82 4.82
N HIS A 125 23.20 12.57 5.17
CA HIS A 125 23.65 11.93 6.41
C HIS A 125 24.84 10.96 6.21
N GLY A 126 25.35 10.80 4.98
CA GLY A 126 26.43 9.87 4.67
C GLY A 126 26.08 8.40 4.92
N LEU A 127 24.80 8.03 4.74
CA LEU A 127 24.28 6.70 4.99
C LEU A 127 24.04 5.92 3.70
N SER A 128 23.99 4.58 3.83
CA SER A 128 23.45 3.73 2.76
C SER A 128 21.96 4.02 2.57
N PRO A 129 21.44 4.12 1.33
CA PRO A 129 20.02 4.30 1.08
C PRO A 129 19.13 3.27 1.77
N ALA A 130 19.53 2.01 1.87
CA ALA A 130 18.77 0.95 2.55
C ALA A 130 19.12 0.79 4.04
N ALA A 131 19.56 1.86 4.70
CA ALA A 131 20.00 1.80 6.11
C ALA A 131 18.88 1.49 7.12
N GLY A 132 17.63 1.56 6.70
CA GLY A 132 16.44 1.25 7.51
C GLY A 132 15.72 2.49 8.04
N VAL A 133 14.38 2.40 8.10
CA VAL A 133 13.51 3.51 8.53
C VAL A 133 13.70 3.91 9.99
N ASN A 134 14.17 2.99 10.84
CA ASN A 134 14.36 3.22 12.28
C ASN A 134 15.70 3.86 12.63
N ARG A 135 16.49 4.27 11.65
CA ARG A 135 17.70 5.05 11.91
C ARG A 135 17.35 6.40 12.53
N PRO A 136 18.01 6.80 13.64
CA PRO A 136 17.72 8.08 14.30
C PRO A 136 17.74 9.27 13.34
N GLU A 137 18.65 9.25 12.36
CA GLU A 137 18.82 10.30 11.35
C GLU A 137 17.59 10.44 10.42
N TYR A 138 16.83 9.35 10.22
CA TYR A 138 15.62 9.35 9.41
C TYR A 138 14.35 9.56 10.23
N LEU A 139 14.32 9.11 11.48
CA LEU A 139 13.11 9.08 12.32
C LEU A 139 12.48 10.46 12.47
N GLU A 140 13.27 11.49 12.74
CA GLU A 140 12.74 12.85 12.91
C GLU A 140 12.03 13.34 11.64
N ALA A 141 12.69 13.17 10.48
CA ALA A 141 12.12 13.59 9.21
C ALA A 141 10.86 12.78 8.84
N LEU A 142 10.87 11.47 9.12
CA LEU A 142 9.73 10.59 8.86
C LEU A 142 8.54 10.89 9.78
N ARG A 143 8.78 11.10 11.07
CA ARG A 143 7.76 11.51 12.05
C ARG A 143 7.14 12.84 11.66
N LYS A 144 7.96 13.83 11.32
CA LYS A 144 7.48 15.13 10.84
C LYS A 144 6.61 15.01 9.59
N ALA A 145 7.03 14.21 8.62
CA ALA A 145 6.24 13.97 7.41
C ALA A 145 4.92 13.25 7.73
N ARG A 146 4.94 12.28 8.64
CA ARG A 146 3.76 11.49 9.02
C ARG A 146 2.71 12.29 9.80
N ASN A 147 3.11 13.36 10.50
CA ASN A 147 2.17 14.26 11.17
C ASN A 147 1.23 14.98 10.19
N PHE A 148 1.53 14.98 8.90
CA PHE A 148 0.65 15.53 7.87
C PHE A 148 -0.30 14.51 7.23
N VAL A 149 -0.25 13.23 7.64
CA VAL A 149 -1.21 12.23 7.14
C VAL A 149 -2.61 12.55 7.65
N ASN A 150 -3.60 12.37 6.80
CA ASN A 150 -4.99 12.75 6.99
C ASN A 150 -5.19 14.24 7.25
N THR A 151 -4.29 15.04 6.67
CA THR A 151 -4.37 16.49 6.58
C THR A 151 -3.89 16.95 5.20
N ASN A 152 -4.29 18.11 4.73
CA ASN A 152 -3.71 18.83 3.59
C ASN A 152 -3.42 17.97 2.32
N GLY A 153 -4.30 17.02 1.99
CA GLY A 153 -4.21 16.25 0.75
C GLY A 153 -3.43 14.92 0.84
N HIS A 154 -2.92 14.57 2.00
CA HIS A 154 -2.28 13.27 2.23
C HIS A 154 -3.19 12.35 3.03
N TRP A 155 -4.04 11.60 2.34
CA TRP A 155 -5.01 10.71 2.96
C TRP A 155 -4.56 9.25 2.91
N ALA A 156 -4.81 8.52 4.01
CA ALA A 156 -4.48 7.11 4.18
C ALA A 156 -5.61 6.41 4.95
N PHE A 157 -5.75 5.11 4.76
CA PHE A 157 -6.63 4.29 5.57
C PHE A 157 -6.08 4.20 6.99
N GLY A 158 -6.88 4.57 7.98
CA GLY A 158 -6.46 4.61 9.38
C GLY A 158 -7.64 4.83 10.33
N PRO A 159 -7.38 4.96 11.63
CA PRO A 159 -8.40 5.26 12.63
C PRO A 159 -8.81 6.75 12.61
N ASP A 160 -9.28 7.21 11.46
CA ASP A 160 -9.71 8.58 11.22
C ASP A 160 -10.84 8.57 10.18
N VAL A 161 -12.08 8.70 10.65
CA VAL A 161 -13.27 8.63 9.79
C VAL A 161 -13.32 9.72 8.72
N ARG A 162 -12.64 10.86 8.92
CA ARG A 162 -12.60 11.97 7.95
C ARG A 162 -11.95 11.55 6.64
N ALA A 163 -11.11 10.52 6.65
CA ALA A 163 -10.51 9.98 5.45
C ALA A 163 -11.55 9.43 4.44
N ALA A 164 -12.76 9.09 4.89
CA ALA A 164 -13.81 8.57 4.03
C ALA A 164 -14.17 9.51 2.86
N ASP A 165 -14.17 10.83 3.12
CA ASP A 165 -14.50 11.85 2.10
C ASP A 165 -13.36 12.04 1.08
N HIS A 166 -12.22 11.39 1.29
CA HIS A 166 -11.00 11.57 0.52
C HIS A 166 -10.48 10.27 -0.12
N VAL A 167 -11.27 9.20 -0.08
CA VAL A 167 -10.93 7.99 -0.81
C VAL A 167 -10.95 8.27 -2.31
N SER A 168 -9.85 7.95 -2.98
CA SER A 168 -9.81 8.03 -4.44
C SER A 168 -10.58 6.86 -5.04
N SER A 169 -11.30 7.09 -6.14
CA SER A 169 -12.02 6.02 -6.84
C SER A 169 -11.93 6.12 -8.35
N LYS A 170 -12.09 4.98 -9.01
CA LYS A 170 -12.15 4.89 -10.47
C LYS A 170 -13.00 3.70 -10.89
N ARG A 171 -13.93 3.94 -11.82
CA ARG A 171 -14.60 2.84 -12.54
C ARG A 171 -13.64 2.19 -13.52
N ILE A 172 -13.58 0.86 -13.45
CA ILE A 172 -12.75 0.02 -14.32
C ILE A 172 -13.66 -0.62 -15.35
N GLU A 173 -13.41 -0.37 -16.63
CA GLU A 173 -14.03 -1.14 -17.69
C GLU A 173 -13.45 -2.56 -17.67
N ALA A 174 -14.23 -3.49 -17.15
CA ALA A 174 -13.81 -4.86 -16.92
C ALA A 174 -14.80 -5.84 -17.58
N ALA A 175 -14.58 -6.14 -18.85
CA ALA A 175 -15.28 -7.21 -19.52
C ALA A 175 -14.82 -8.59 -19.01
N LYS A 176 -15.63 -9.61 -19.26
CA LYS A 176 -15.27 -11.01 -18.99
C LYS A 176 -13.88 -11.34 -19.53
N GLY A 177 -13.06 -11.93 -18.70
CA GLY A 177 -11.66 -12.27 -19.03
C GLY A 177 -10.64 -11.20 -18.66
N THR A 178 -11.05 -9.97 -18.31
CA THR A 178 -10.14 -8.93 -17.77
C THR A 178 -9.40 -9.47 -16.55
N VAL A 179 -8.10 -9.26 -16.53
CA VAL A 179 -7.23 -9.67 -15.40
C VAL A 179 -6.87 -8.45 -14.57
N LEU A 180 -6.98 -8.57 -13.25
CA LEU A 180 -6.63 -7.56 -12.26
C LEU A 180 -5.52 -8.13 -11.38
N LEU A 181 -4.37 -7.45 -11.33
CA LEU A 181 -3.30 -7.72 -10.38
C LEU A 181 -3.28 -6.58 -9.37
N LEU A 182 -3.83 -6.83 -8.17
CA LEU A 182 -3.75 -5.89 -7.06
C LEU A 182 -2.44 -6.12 -6.33
N CYS A 183 -1.72 -5.06 -5.99
CA CYS A 183 -0.45 -5.20 -5.30
C CYS A 183 -0.14 -4.01 -4.39
N SER A 184 0.60 -4.31 -3.31
CA SER A 184 1.29 -3.29 -2.53
C SER A 184 2.48 -2.73 -3.31
N ASP A 185 2.99 -1.60 -2.86
CA ASP A 185 4.17 -0.95 -3.42
C ASP A 185 5.40 -1.88 -3.40
N GLY A 186 5.58 -2.66 -2.33
CA GLY A 186 6.67 -3.62 -2.23
C GLY A 186 6.64 -4.73 -3.30
N PHE A 187 5.44 -5.19 -3.74
CA PHE A 187 5.35 -6.11 -4.88
C PHE A 187 5.50 -5.39 -6.21
N LEU A 188 4.91 -4.19 -6.33
CA LEU A 188 5.00 -3.35 -7.52
C LEU A 188 6.45 -2.94 -7.83
N ALA A 189 7.35 -2.97 -6.84
CA ALA A 189 8.77 -2.67 -6.99
C ALA A 189 9.46 -3.48 -8.11
N LEU A 190 8.95 -4.67 -8.45
CA LEU A 190 9.41 -5.43 -9.62
C LEU A 190 9.31 -4.61 -10.91
N ALA A 191 8.31 -3.74 -11.03
CA ALA A 191 8.12 -2.88 -12.19
C ALA A 191 8.60 -1.44 -11.92
N SER A 192 8.27 -0.87 -10.76
CA SER A 192 8.50 0.55 -10.47
C SER A 192 9.94 0.91 -10.12
N ASP A 193 10.61 0.06 -9.33
CA ASP A 193 11.93 0.38 -8.76
C ASP A 193 13.05 -0.44 -9.41
N TYR A 194 12.78 -1.72 -9.63
CA TYR A 194 13.81 -2.66 -10.12
C TYR A 194 13.84 -2.78 -11.63
N ASN A 195 12.79 -2.28 -12.32
CA ASN A 195 12.65 -2.37 -13.78
C ASN A 195 12.87 -3.81 -14.31
N ALA A 196 12.48 -4.82 -13.52
CA ALA A 196 12.54 -6.22 -13.90
C ALA A 196 11.43 -6.58 -14.92
N TYR A 197 10.32 -5.84 -14.86
CA TYR A 197 9.15 -5.98 -15.70
C TYR A 197 8.59 -4.62 -16.06
N ASP A 198 7.93 -4.48 -17.22
CA ASP A 198 6.90 -3.46 -17.41
C ASP A 198 5.54 -3.98 -16.92
N GLY A 199 4.50 -3.16 -17.00
CA GLY A 199 3.18 -3.55 -16.47
C GLY A 199 2.60 -4.76 -17.21
N ASP A 200 2.72 -4.85 -18.53
CA ASP A 200 2.22 -5.97 -19.32
C ASP A 200 2.99 -7.25 -19.02
N ALA A 201 4.31 -7.17 -18.96
CA ALA A 201 5.17 -8.31 -18.63
C ALA A 201 4.95 -8.81 -17.20
N LEU A 202 4.69 -7.91 -16.22
CA LEU A 202 4.42 -8.28 -14.83
C LEU A 202 3.11 -9.07 -14.72
N VAL A 203 2.03 -8.60 -15.36
CA VAL A 203 0.75 -9.33 -15.35
C VAL A 203 0.88 -10.66 -16.08
N ALA A 204 1.54 -10.70 -17.23
CA ALA A 204 1.79 -11.95 -17.96
C ALA A 204 2.62 -12.96 -17.13
N ALA A 205 3.66 -12.49 -16.45
CA ALA A 205 4.48 -13.32 -15.56
C ALA A 205 3.68 -13.83 -14.36
N ALA A 206 2.80 -13.00 -13.77
CA ALA A 206 1.92 -13.41 -12.68
C ALA A 206 0.96 -14.53 -13.10
N GLN A 207 0.44 -14.48 -14.34
CA GLN A 207 -0.41 -15.52 -14.87
C GLN A 207 0.38 -16.82 -15.21
N ALA A 208 1.59 -16.70 -15.74
CA ALA A 208 2.38 -17.82 -16.20
C ALA A 208 3.15 -18.53 -15.10
N LYS A 209 3.84 -17.78 -14.21
CA LYS A 209 4.72 -18.30 -13.17
C LYS A 209 4.06 -18.37 -11.79
N GLY A 210 3.00 -17.57 -11.58
CA GLY A 210 2.34 -17.39 -10.29
C GLY A 210 3.04 -16.37 -9.38
N LEU A 211 2.29 -15.88 -8.40
CA LEU A 211 2.73 -14.80 -7.51
C LEU A 211 3.91 -15.22 -6.60
N LYS A 212 3.97 -16.51 -6.21
CA LYS A 212 5.05 -17.01 -5.36
C LYS A 212 6.40 -16.89 -6.07
N ALA A 213 6.50 -17.32 -7.33
CA ALA A 213 7.74 -17.23 -8.10
C ALA A 213 8.19 -15.77 -8.27
N LEU A 214 7.26 -14.86 -8.50
CA LEU A 214 7.58 -13.43 -8.58
C LEU A 214 8.05 -12.85 -7.23
N CYS A 215 7.48 -13.30 -6.11
CA CYS A 215 8.02 -12.95 -4.78
C CYS A 215 9.44 -13.46 -4.57
N GLU A 216 9.76 -14.67 -5.03
CA GLU A 216 11.12 -15.22 -4.96
C GLU A 216 12.11 -14.41 -5.82
N GLU A 217 11.71 -14.01 -7.03
CA GLU A 217 12.49 -13.10 -7.89
C GLU A 217 12.73 -11.73 -7.22
N LEU A 218 11.68 -11.14 -6.63
CA LEU A 218 11.74 -9.90 -5.86
C LEU A 218 12.79 -10.00 -4.75
N ARG A 219 12.71 -11.03 -3.92
CA ARG A 219 13.66 -11.25 -2.81
C ARG A 219 15.09 -11.49 -3.29
N ALA A 220 15.26 -12.12 -4.44
CA ALA A 220 16.59 -12.31 -5.05
C ALA A 220 17.21 -10.96 -5.48
N ILE A 221 16.41 -10.06 -6.07
CA ILE A 221 16.87 -8.70 -6.43
C ILE A 221 17.30 -7.92 -5.18
N GLU A 222 16.46 -7.91 -4.14
CA GLU A 222 16.75 -7.22 -2.88
C GLU A 222 18.00 -7.76 -2.18
N LYS A 223 18.18 -9.08 -2.18
CA LYS A 223 19.35 -9.74 -1.61
C LYS A 223 20.66 -9.38 -2.35
N ASN A 224 20.58 -9.14 -3.64
CA ASN A 224 21.72 -8.74 -4.46
C ASN A 224 22.08 -7.26 -4.35
N ASP A 225 21.24 -6.45 -3.65
CA ASP A 225 21.45 -5.01 -3.44
C ASP A 225 21.08 -4.62 -2.01
N LEU A 226 21.68 -5.28 -1.02
CA LEU A 226 21.35 -5.09 0.41
C LEU A 226 21.51 -3.64 0.88
N GLU A 227 22.46 -2.90 0.31
CA GLU A 227 22.73 -1.50 0.67
C GLU A 227 21.86 -0.49 -0.11
N GLY A 228 21.04 -0.95 -1.07
CA GLY A 228 20.21 -0.07 -1.90
C GLY A 228 21.02 0.88 -2.77
N LYS A 229 22.26 0.52 -3.15
CA LYS A 229 23.12 1.36 -4.00
C LYS A 229 22.62 1.43 -5.43
N LYS A 230 22.13 0.31 -5.95
CA LYS A 230 21.56 0.21 -7.29
C LYS A 230 20.12 0.73 -7.33
N PHE A 231 19.35 0.40 -6.29
CA PHE A 231 17.94 0.73 -6.16
C PHE A 231 17.69 1.41 -4.80
N PRO A 232 17.81 2.75 -4.70
CA PRO A 232 17.64 3.50 -3.44
C PRO A 232 16.25 3.27 -2.82
N ARG A 233 16.22 2.83 -1.55
CA ARG A 233 15.00 2.53 -0.80
C ARG A 233 15.24 2.64 0.70
N PHE A 234 14.22 2.91 1.50
CA PHE A 234 14.35 3.04 2.97
C PHE A 234 14.64 1.71 3.68
N LYS A 235 14.20 0.60 3.14
CA LYS A 235 14.35 -0.74 3.74
C LYS A 235 15.15 -1.65 2.82
N THR A 236 15.88 -2.59 3.38
CA THR A 236 16.53 -3.65 2.59
C THR A 236 15.50 -4.48 1.83
N SER A 237 14.35 -4.75 2.47
CA SER A 237 13.22 -5.50 1.91
C SER A 237 11.93 -4.92 2.44
N ASP A 238 10.89 -4.81 1.62
CA ASP A 238 9.56 -4.38 2.04
C ASP A 238 8.56 -5.53 2.07
N ASP A 239 7.45 -5.34 2.80
CA ASP A 239 6.34 -6.29 2.75
C ASP A 239 5.78 -6.31 1.31
N ALA A 240 5.47 -7.48 0.79
CA ALA A 240 4.98 -7.65 -0.56
C ALA A 240 3.68 -8.47 -0.54
N THR A 241 2.60 -7.85 -0.95
CA THR A 241 1.29 -8.48 -1.07
C THR A 241 0.79 -8.34 -2.50
N ALA A 242 0.25 -9.43 -3.04
CA ALA A 242 -0.37 -9.41 -4.36
C ALA A 242 -1.59 -10.34 -4.42
N LEU A 243 -2.57 -9.97 -5.23
CA LEU A 243 -3.77 -10.75 -5.50
C LEU A 243 -4.07 -10.71 -7.00
N LEU A 244 -4.16 -11.86 -7.64
CA LEU A 244 -4.47 -12.00 -9.06
C LEU A 244 -5.92 -12.46 -9.22
N LEU A 245 -6.71 -11.67 -9.92
CA LEU A 245 -8.14 -11.90 -10.16
C LEU A 245 -8.43 -11.94 -11.65
N ARG A 246 -9.49 -12.63 -12.04
CA ARG A 246 -10.04 -12.62 -13.39
C ARG A 246 -11.56 -12.40 -13.32
N VAL A 247 -12.04 -11.42 -14.05
CA VAL A 247 -13.48 -11.14 -14.20
C VAL A 247 -14.15 -12.28 -14.97
N ARG A 248 -15.25 -12.81 -14.44
CA ARG A 248 -16.00 -13.98 -14.96
C ARG A 248 -17.17 -13.61 -15.87
#